data_2d6ad869c20f8aed48459a0f8900954c
#
_entry.id   2d6ad869c20f8aed48459a0f8900954c
#
_cell.length_a   1.000
_cell.length_b   1.000
_cell.length_c   1.000
_cell.angle_alpha   90.00
_cell.angle_beta   90.00
_cell.angle_gamma   90.00
#
_symmetry.space_group_name_H-M   'P 1'
#
loop_
_entity.id
_entity.type
_entity.pdbx_description
1 polymer ?
#
loop_
_entity_poly.entity_id
_entity_poly.type
_entity_poly.pdbx_seq_one_letter_code
_entity_poly.pdbx_strand_id
1 'polypeptide(L)' 'MTDNTQIVLEAMKNAGKPLRPGDVAKITGIDSKEVSKIISSLKETGKVISPKRCYYSAE' A
#
# COMPACT_ATOMS: atom_id res chain seq x y z
N MET A 1 17.05 -9.55 -1.51
CA MET A 1 15.68 -10.04 -1.70
C MET A 1 14.74 -8.89 -1.96
N THR A 2 13.93 -9.00 -2.99
CA THR A 2 12.94 -7.97 -3.26
C THR A 2 11.86 -8.03 -2.19
N ASP A 3 11.70 -6.94 -1.49
CA ASP A 3 10.69 -6.86 -0.45
C ASP A 3 9.42 -6.24 -1.03
N ASN A 4 8.35 -7.01 -1.09
CA ASN A 4 7.08 -6.49 -1.59
C ASN A 4 6.57 -5.30 -0.80
N THR A 5 6.96 -5.22 0.47
CA THR A 5 6.62 -4.06 1.31
C THR A 5 7.17 -2.77 0.70
N GLN A 6 8.42 -2.81 0.25
CA GLN A 6 9.05 -1.66 -0.36
C GLN A 6 8.35 -1.28 -1.66
N ILE A 7 8.03 -2.28 -2.47
CA ILE A 7 7.35 -2.06 -3.75
C ILE A 7 5.99 -1.40 -3.53
N VAL A 8 5.21 -1.90 -2.58
CA VAL A 8 3.90 -1.34 -2.25
C VAL A 8 4.04 0.09 -1.75
N LEU A 9 4.97 0.33 -0.85
CA LEU A 9 5.18 1.66 -0.29
C LEU A 9 5.54 2.67 -1.37
N GLU A 10 6.46 2.30 -2.27
CA GLU A 10 6.86 3.18 -3.36
C GLU A 10 5.72 3.47 -4.33
N ALA A 11 4.93 2.45 -4.65
CA ALA A 11 3.78 2.63 -5.53
C ALA A 11 2.79 3.63 -4.93
N MET A 12 2.55 3.55 -3.63
CA MET A 12 1.64 4.45 -2.95
C MET A 12 2.20 5.88 -2.89
N LYS A 13 3.49 6.02 -2.65
CA LYS A 13 4.15 7.34 -2.65
C LYS A 13 4.10 7.98 -4.02
N ASN A 14 4.38 7.19 -5.06
CA ASN A 14 4.38 7.69 -6.44
C ASN A 14 2.99 8.10 -6.92
N ALA A 15 1.95 7.45 -6.40
CA ALA A 15 0.59 7.79 -6.76
C ALA A 15 0.19 9.19 -6.28
N GLY A 16 0.72 9.62 -5.15
CA GLY A 16 0.45 10.94 -4.58
C GLY A 16 -0.99 11.13 -4.15
N LYS A 17 -1.75 10.06 -3.97
CA LYS A 17 -3.14 10.11 -3.57
C LYS A 17 -3.50 8.82 -2.85
N PRO A 18 -4.58 8.81 -2.05
CA PRO A 18 -5.02 7.59 -1.39
C PRO A 18 -5.41 6.52 -2.41
N LEU A 19 -5.02 5.29 -2.15
CA LEU A 19 -5.31 4.15 -3.01
C LEU A 19 -5.93 3.03 -2.19
N ARG A 20 -6.75 2.22 -2.84
CA ARG A 20 -7.27 1.00 -2.23
C ARG A 20 -6.26 -0.13 -2.46
N PRO A 21 -6.30 -1.19 -1.64
CA PRO A 21 -5.42 -2.34 -1.85
C PRO A 21 -5.53 -2.92 -3.26
N GLY A 22 -6.73 -2.97 -3.82
CA GLY A 22 -6.93 -3.46 -5.17
C GLY A 22 -6.23 -2.60 -6.23
N ASP A 23 -6.21 -1.29 -6.03
CA ASP A 23 -5.52 -0.38 -6.93
C ASP A 23 -4.01 -0.60 -6.87
N VAL A 24 -3.48 -0.76 -5.66
CA VAL A 24 -2.06 -1.02 -5.48
C VAL A 24 -1.68 -2.37 -6.11
N ALA A 25 -2.54 -3.37 -5.96
CA ALA A 25 -2.32 -4.67 -6.58
C ALA A 25 -2.20 -4.55 -8.09
N LYS A 26 -3.05 -3.74 -8.72
CA LYS A 26 -3.00 -3.52 -10.16
C LYS A 26 -1.73 -2.82 -10.59
N ILE A 27 -1.30 -1.84 -9.82
CA ILE A 27 -0.10 -1.06 -10.15
C ILE A 27 1.16 -1.90 -10.01
N THR A 28 1.23 -2.70 -8.95
CA THR A 28 2.44 -3.45 -8.61
C THR A 28 2.46 -4.86 -9.19
N GLY A 29 1.30 -5.40 -9.55
CA GLY A 29 1.18 -6.78 -9.98
C GLY A 29 1.23 -7.78 -8.84
N ILE A 30 1.15 -7.31 -7.62
CA ILE A 30 1.15 -8.16 -6.42
C ILE A 30 -0.30 -8.56 -6.10
N ASP A 31 -0.49 -9.78 -5.60
CA ASP A 31 -1.81 -10.27 -5.20
C ASP A 31 -2.44 -9.31 -4.17
N SER A 32 -3.72 -9.00 -4.34
CA SER A 32 -4.42 -8.07 -3.46
C SER A 32 -4.41 -8.52 -1.99
N LYS A 33 -4.41 -9.82 -1.74
CA LYS A 33 -4.30 -10.36 -0.37
C LYS A 33 -2.96 -10.01 0.24
N GLU A 34 -1.90 -10.14 -0.53
CA GLU A 34 -0.56 -9.79 -0.11
C GLU A 34 -0.46 -8.29 0.15
N VAL A 35 -1.00 -7.49 -0.77
CA VAL A 35 -1.01 -6.04 -0.64
C VAL A 35 -1.74 -5.63 0.64
N SER A 36 -2.88 -6.23 0.94
CA SER A 36 -3.64 -5.93 2.16
C SER A 36 -2.81 -6.19 3.42
N LYS A 37 -2.10 -7.30 3.45
CA LYS A 37 -1.23 -7.64 4.59
C LYS A 37 -0.11 -6.62 4.73
N ILE A 38 0.50 -6.27 3.62
CA ILE A 38 1.60 -5.30 3.62
C ILE A 38 1.11 -3.94 4.10
N ILE A 39 -0.03 -3.49 3.60
CA ILE A 39 -0.60 -2.20 3.98
C ILE A 39 -0.92 -2.19 5.48
N SER A 40 -1.50 -3.26 6.00
CA SER A 40 -1.77 -3.37 7.44
C SER A 40 -0.50 -3.23 8.26
N SER A 41 0.56 -3.89 7.83
CA SER A 41 1.84 -3.83 8.51
C SER A 41 2.41 -2.41 8.47
N LEU A 42 2.36 -1.77 7.31
CA LEU A 42 2.85 -0.40 7.15
C LEU A 42 2.04 0.58 7.98
N LYS A 43 0.73 0.37 8.08
CA LYS A 43 -0.13 1.20 8.90
C LYS A 43 0.24 1.10 10.38
N GLU A 44 0.56 -0.10 10.85
CA GLU A 44 0.98 -0.32 12.23
C GLU A 44 2.27 0.42 12.55
N THR A 45 3.18 0.50 11.59
CA THR A 45 4.45 1.19 11.78
C THR A 45 4.36 2.70 11.56
N GLY A 46 3.20 3.18 11.12
CA GLY A 46 2.99 4.61 10.89
C GLY A 46 3.47 5.11 9.55
N LYS A 47 3.86 4.23 8.65
CA LYS A 47 4.32 4.63 7.31
C LYS A 47 3.16 4.85 6.34
N VAL A 48 2.01 4.30 6.66
CA VAL A 48 0.80 4.42 5.85
C VAL A 48 -0.33 4.88 6.75
N ILE A 49 -1.15 5.78 6.24
CA ILE A 49 -2.33 6.26 6.95
C ILE A 49 -3.58 5.88 6.15
N SER A 50 -4.72 5.90 6.82
CA SER A 50 -6.01 5.61 6.20
C SER A 50 -6.89 6.86 6.32
N PRO A 51 -6.80 7.78 5.35
CA PRO A 51 -7.60 9.01 5.42
C PRO A 51 -9.10 8.77 5.21
N LYS A 52 -9.43 7.68 4.53
CA LYS A 52 -10.81 7.28 4.31
C LYS A 52 -10.92 5.77 4.44
N ARG A 53 -12.17 5.31 4.67
CA ARG A 53 -12.45 3.89 4.73
C ARG A 53 -12.00 3.20 3.44
N CYS A 54 -11.23 2.15 3.58
CA CYS A 54 -10.68 1.35 2.47
C CYS A 54 -9.64 2.06 1.62
N TYR A 55 -9.32 3.32 1.93
CA TYR A 55 -8.27 4.05 1.23
C TYR A 55 -7.05 4.21 2.12
N TYR A 56 -5.88 4.13 1.52
CA TYR A 56 -4.62 4.20 2.23
C TYR A 56 -3.66 5.12 1.49
N SER A 57 -2.87 5.87 2.23
CA SER A 57 -1.90 6.78 1.65
C SER A 57 -0.57 6.62 2.36
N ALA A 58 0.50 6.59 1.59
CA ALA A 58 1.85 6.55 2.15
C ALA A 58 2.29 7.96 2.54
N GLU A 59 2.92 8.03 3.69
CA GLU A 59 3.47 9.29 4.17
C GLU A 59 4.94 9.40 3.85
#